data_aeba515c76fec03dc4e72ee55fb19ef8
#
_entry.id   aeba515c76fec03dc4e72ee55fb19ef8
#
_cell.length_a   1.000
_cell.length_b   1.000
_cell.length_c   1.000
_cell.angle_alpha   90.00
_cell.angle_beta   90.00
_cell.angle_gamma   90.00
#
_symmetry.space_group_name_H-M   'P 1'
#
loop_
_entity.id
_entity.type
_entity.pdbx_description
1 polymer ?
#
loop_
_entity_poly.entity_id
_entity_poly.type
_entity_poly.pdbx_seq_one_letter_code
_entity_poly.pdbx_strand_id
1 'polypeptide(L)'
;MFKHNKAVWGWALYDWGNSAFATTVMAGFFPIFFKQYWSSGADVNMSTAQLGLANSVASLLVALMAPVLGAIADRGSYKKRFMTLFAYLGVLMTACLFLVEQGDWLMAVLVYTLGTIGFSGANVFYDSLLPSLSNEETVDSVSSLGYAMGYLGGGILFLLNVVMTLNPSWFGLADAAEAVRWSFLTVALWWGCFTLLTLFWVPEPHLARDHVRGNSIAEGLAQLRRTFKEMQHLKTLMLFLFAYWFYMDGVDTIVRMAVDYGMSIGFASTDLITALLLVQFVGFPAALIFGRLGEKWGVKRSIFLAIGIYMLATIGGMQMTQKYEFYLLAAVIGLVQGGIQALSRSYYSRLIPPNQAAEYYGFFNMLGKFAVILGPVLMGGVALLVRNWLMPEAPSEAEIQMVGQLAARWSIGSILILFLIGGIMLYFVDDEKGREEARYLAEH
;
A
#
# COMPACT_ATOMS: atom_id res chain seq x y z
N MET A 1 -22.53 1.60 17.32
CA MET A 1 -21.21 1.15 16.86
C MET A 1 -21.46 -0.04 15.93
N PHE A 2 -21.03 0.02 14.67
CA PHE A 2 -21.09 -1.03 13.63
C PHE A 2 -22.47 -1.70 13.33
N LYS A 3 -23.51 -0.90 13.12
CA LYS A 3 -24.68 -1.36 12.36
C LYS A 3 -24.42 -1.26 10.84
N HIS A 4 -23.24 -1.72 10.38
CA HIS A 4 -23.02 -1.84 8.95
C HIS A 4 -23.80 -3.03 8.40
N ASN A 5 -24.31 -2.87 7.18
CA ASN A 5 -25.03 -3.92 6.51
C ASN A 5 -24.06 -5.04 6.07
N LYS A 6 -24.61 -6.18 5.65
CA LYS A 6 -23.85 -7.35 5.21
C LYS A 6 -22.86 -7.03 4.08
N ALA A 7 -23.18 -6.07 3.20
CA ALA A 7 -22.32 -5.69 2.09
C ALA A 7 -21.04 -4.96 2.55
N VAL A 8 -21.15 -4.07 3.55
CA VAL A 8 -19.99 -3.38 4.13
C VAL A 8 -19.06 -4.39 4.82
N TRP A 9 -19.61 -5.36 5.56
CA TRP A 9 -18.79 -6.41 6.15
C TRP A 9 -18.13 -7.29 5.08
N GLY A 10 -18.85 -7.67 4.01
CA GLY A 10 -18.29 -8.43 2.91
C GLY A 10 -17.15 -7.69 2.21
N TRP A 11 -17.24 -6.37 2.09
CA TRP A 11 -16.20 -5.52 1.54
C TRP A 11 -14.98 -5.43 2.48
N ALA A 12 -15.20 -5.21 3.78
CA ALA A 12 -14.11 -5.15 4.76
C ALA A 12 -13.38 -6.49 4.94
N LEU A 13 -14.09 -7.62 4.79
CA LEU A 13 -13.48 -8.96 4.83
C LEU A 13 -12.63 -9.28 3.60
N TYR A 14 -12.79 -8.57 2.49
CA TYR A 14 -11.82 -8.65 1.40
C TYR A 14 -10.44 -8.14 1.86
N ASP A 15 -10.42 -7.00 2.55
CA ASP A 15 -9.17 -6.42 3.07
C ASP A 15 -8.52 -7.31 4.15
N TRP A 16 -9.35 -7.96 5.00
CA TRP A 16 -8.90 -9.00 5.91
C TRP A 16 -8.16 -10.13 5.17
N GLY A 17 -8.67 -10.57 4.03
CA GLY A 17 -8.08 -11.64 3.23
C GLY A 17 -6.81 -11.21 2.49
N ASN A 18 -6.92 -10.15 1.70
CA ASN A 18 -5.85 -9.75 0.77
C ASN A 18 -4.65 -9.11 1.45
N SER A 19 -4.83 -8.47 2.62
CA SER A 19 -3.73 -7.87 3.38
C SER A 19 -2.70 -8.91 3.86
N ALA A 20 -3.07 -10.18 3.92
CA ALA A 20 -2.12 -11.26 4.17
C ALA A 20 -1.04 -11.37 3.07
N PHE A 21 -1.40 -11.09 1.81
CA PHE A 21 -0.42 -11.03 0.73
C PHE A 21 0.57 -9.85 0.92
N ALA A 22 0.05 -8.67 1.24
CA ALA A 22 0.89 -7.50 1.50
C ALA A 22 1.85 -7.72 2.68
N THR A 23 1.34 -8.29 3.78
CA THR A 23 2.10 -8.44 5.03
C THR A 23 3.04 -9.64 4.97
N THR A 24 2.52 -10.85 4.67
CA THR A 24 3.31 -12.09 4.72
C THR A 24 4.20 -12.24 3.49
N VAL A 25 3.67 -11.95 2.29
CA VAL A 25 4.43 -12.16 1.05
C VAL A 25 5.29 -10.94 0.75
N MET A 26 4.68 -9.77 0.47
CA MET A 26 5.42 -8.61 -0.05
C MET A 26 6.40 -8.02 0.97
N ALA A 27 5.98 -7.83 2.22
CA ALA A 27 6.80 -7.18 3.25
C ALA A 27 7.60 -8.18 4.09
N GLY A 28 7.07 -9.38 4.34
CA GLY A 28 7.64 -10.37 5.23
C GLY A 28 8.62 -11.30 4.53
N PHE A 29 8.11 -12.39 3.97
CA PHE A 29 8.95 -13.52 3.60
C PHE A 29 9.56 -13.45 2.20
N PHE A 30 8.87 -12.88 1.20
CA PHE A 30 9.38 -12.91 -0.18
C PHE A 30 10.75 -12.25 -0.32
N PRO A 31 11.01 -11.03 0.20
CA PRO A 31 12.32 -10.38 0.04
C PRO A 31 13.47 -11.18 0.66
N ILE A 32 13.23 -11.77 1.83
CA ILE A 32 14.22 -12.56 2.56
C ILE A 32 14.46 -13.89 1.84
N PHE A 33 13.36 -14.60 1.52
CA PHE A 33 13.41 -15.92 0.91
C PHE A 33 13.94 -15.88 -0.52
N PHE A 34 13.67 -14.78 -1.25
CA PHE A 34 14.23 -14.54 -2.56
C PHE A 34 15.76 -14.57 -2.53
N LYS A 35 16.36 -13.85 -1.57
CA LYS A 35 17.81 -13.77 -1.43
C LYS A 35 18.44 -15.06 -0.93
N GLN A 36 17.80 -15.73 0.03
CA GLN A 36 18.38 -16.87 0.75
C GLN A 36 18.11 -18.21 0.07
N TYR A 37 16.99 -18.35 -0.63
CA TYR A 37 16.54 -19.62 -1.19
C TYR A 37 16.54 -19.63 -2.72
N TRP A 38 15.83 -18.70 -3.36
CA TRP A 38 15.70 -18.71 -4.82
C TRP A 38 16.92 -18.13 -5.55
N SER A 39 17.59 -17.14 -4.99
CA SER A 39 18.83 -16.56 -5.52
C SER A 39 20.07 -17.04 -4.77
N SER A 40 20.02 -18.23 -4.17
CA SER A 40 21.15 -18.80 -3.41
C SER A 40 22.39 -18.91 -4.31
N GLY A 41 23.51 -18.31 -3.86
CA GLY A 41 24.76 -18.25 -4.63
C GLY A 41 24.93 -17.05 -5.56
N ALA A 42 23.90 -16.23 -5.73
CA ALA A 42 24.02 -14.95 -6.45
C ALA A 42 24.59 -13.84 -5.54
N ASP A 43 25.22 -12.83 -6.15
CA ASP A 43 25.62 -11.62 -5.43
C ASP A 43 24.39 -10.91 -4.84
N VAL A 44 24.52 -10.42 -3.61
CA VAL A 44 23.42 -9.74 -2.86
C VAL A 44 22.91 -8.51 -3.61
N ASN A 45 23.80 -7.76 -4.27
CA ASN A 45 23.42 -6.58 -5.04
C ASN A 45 22.62 -6.97 -6.29
N MET A 46 22.99 -8.09 -6.93
CA MET A 46 22.28 -8.62 -8.10
C MET A 46 20.87 -9.05 -7.73
N SER A 47 20.70 -9.80 -6.64
CA SER A 47 19.35 -10.23 -6.19
C SER A 47 18.48 -9.05 -5.75
N THR A 48 19.06 -8.03 -5.14
CA THR A 48 18.35 -6.78 -4.81
C THR A 48 17.90 -6.04 -6.07
N ALA A 49 18.76 -5.94 -7.09
CA ALA A 49 18.42 -5.32 -8.37
C ALA A 49 17.31 -6.08 -9.12
N GLN A 50 17.35 -7.41 -9.12
CA GLN A 50 16.32 -8.26 -9.73
C GLN A 50 14.96 -8.08 -9.04
N LEU A 51 14.92 -8.06 -7.71
CA LEU A 51 13.70 -7.81 -6.95
C LEU A 51 13.16 -6.38 -7.18
N GLY A 52 14.04 -5.40 -7.22
CA GLY A 52 13.70 -4.02 -7.53
C GLY A 52 13.10 -3.87 -8.93
N LEU A 53 13.68 -4.54 -9.92
CA LEU A 53 13.17 -4.56 -11.29
C LEU A 53 11.78 -5.22 -11.35
N ALA A 54 11.58 -6.35 -10.68
CA ALA A 54 10.31 -7.05 -10.62
C ALA A 54 9.19 -6.15 -10.05
N ASN A 55 9.45 -5.50 -8.93
CA ASN A 55 8.50 -4.56 -8.31
C ASN A 55 8.21 -3.35 -9.22
N SER A 56 9.22 -2.83 -9.91
CA SER A 56 9.07 -1.70 -10.83
C SER A 56 8.22 -2.08 -12.05
N VAL A 57 8.47 -3.24 -12.64
CA VAL A 57 7.69 -3.75 -13.78
C VAL A 57 6.23 -4.00 -13.36
N ALA A 58 5.99 -4.66 -12.24
CA ALA A 58 4.64 -4.88 -11.72
C ALA A 58 3.89 -3.56 -11.49
N SER A 59 4.55 -2.61 -10.83
CA SER A 59 3.97 -1.29 -10.55
C SER A 59 3.65 -0.51 -11.81
N LEU A 60 4.55 -0.51 -12.80
CA LEU A 60 4.35 0.16 -14.08
C LEU A 60 3.18 -0.44 -14.86
N LEU A 61 3.10 -1.77 -14.95
CA LEU A 61 1.99 -2.45 -15.63
C LEU A 61 0.65 -2.13 -14.97
N VAL A 62 0.57 -2.18 -13.65
CA VAL A 62 -0.65 -1.82 -12.93
C VAL A 62 -0.99 -0.34 -13.14
N ALA A 63 -0.03 0.56 -13.04
CA ALA A 63 -0.23 1.99 -13.24
C ALA A 63 -0.82 2.31 -14.62
N LEU A 64 -0.34 1.64 -15.66
CA LEU A 64 -0.84 1.82 -17.03
C LEU A 64 -2.21 1.17 -17.26
N MET A 65 -2.46 0.01 -16.65
CA MET A 65 -3.68 -0.77 -16.87
C MET A 65 -4.86 -0.26 -16.02
N ALA A 66 -4.61 0.20 -14.80
CA ALA A 66 -5.65 0.50 -13.83
C ALA A 66 -6.71 1.52 -14.31
N PRO A 67 -6.34 2.69 -14.87
CA PRO A 67 -7.34 3.64 -15.36
C PRO A 67 -8.15 3.11 -16.56
N VAL A 68 -7.49 2.37 -17.47
CA VAL A 68 -8.15 1.79 -18.67
C VAL A 68 -9.18 0.74 -18.27
N LEU A 69 -8.78 -0.19 -17.40
CA LEU A 69 -9.67 -1.23 -16.90
C LEU A 69 -10.79 -0.66 -16.02
N GLY A 70 -10.49 0.41 -15.27
CA GLY A 70 -11.48 1.16 -14.50
C GLY A 70 -12.57 1.74 -15.38
N ALA A 71 -12.19 2.42 -16.48
CA ALA A 71 -13.15 2.97 -17.46
C ALA A 71 -14.03 1.89 -18.09
N ILE A 72 -13.47 0.72 -18.42
CA ILE A 72 -14.23 -0.42 -18.95
C ILE A 72 -15.20 -0.96 -17.87
N ALA A 73 -14.75 -1.07 -16.64
CA ALA A 73 -15.56 -1.61 -15.53
C ALA A 73 -16.76 -0.71 -15.19
N ASP A 74 -16.58 0.61 -15.20
CA ASP A 74 -17.66 1.56 -14.92
C ASP A 74 -18.75 1.51 -16.00
N ARG A 75 -18.38 1.35 -17.28
CA ARG A 75 -19.36 1.25 -18.37
C ARG A 75 -20.22 0.00 -18.34
N GLY A 76 -19.62 -1.12 -17.99
CA GLY A 76 -20.27 -2.43 -18.06
C GLY A 76 -20.85 -2.94 -16.74
N SER A 77 -20.75 -2.19 -15.64
CA SER A 77 -21.04 -2.71 -14.30
C SER A 77 -20.25 -3.99 -13.99
N TYR A 78 -18.94 -3.99 -14.27
CA TYR A 78 -18.07 -5.16 -14.15
C TYR A 78 -17.05 -5.04 -12.99
N LYS A 79 -17.25 -4.14 -12.04
CA LYS A 79 -16.29 -3.88 -10.94
C LYS A 79 -15.96 -5.15 -10.16
N LYS A 80 -16.96 -5.89 -9.72
CA LYS A 80 -16.76 -7.16 -9.01
C LYS A 80 -16.12 -8.24 -9.89
N ARG A 81 -16.49 -8.31 -11.17
CA ARG A 81 -15.90 -9.30 -12.08
C ARG A 81 -14.41 -9.06 -12.27
N PHE A 82 -14.00 -7.82 -12.49
CA PHE A 82 -12.58 -7.47 -12.60
C PHE A 82 -11.85 -7.67 -11.27
N MET A 83 -12.44 -7.24 -10.15
CA MET A 83 -11.89 -7.50 -8.82
C MET A 83 -11.64 -9.00 -8.61
N THR A 84 -12.62 -9.84 -8.95
CA THR A 84 -12.52 -11.30 -8.83
C THR A 84 -11.42 -11.87 -9.71
N LEU A 85 -11.37 -11.46 -10.98
CA LEU A 85 -10.35 -11.93 -11.93
C LEU A 85 -8.95 -11.66 -11.39
N PHE A 86 -8.68 -10.43 -10.99
CA PHE A 86 -7.38 -10.03 -10.47
C PHE A 86 -7.07 -10.66 -9.10
N ALA A 87 -8.05 -10.75 -8.20
CA ALA A 87 -7.88 -11.40 -6.90
C ALA A 87 -7.49 -12.88 -7.07
N TYR A 88 -8.20 -13.63 -7.91
CA TYR A 88 -7.86 -15.04 -8.13
C TYR A 88 -6.61 -15.25 -8.98
N LEU A 89 -6.24 -14.30 -9.85
CA LEU A 89 -4.89 -14.29 -10.44
C LEU A 89 -3.83 -14.18 -9.32
N GLY A 90 -4.01 -13.23 -8.39
CA GLY A 90 -3.10 -13.06 -7.24
C GLY A 90 -3.06 -14.31 -6.35
N VAL A 91 -4.21 -14.87 -6.01
CA VAL A 91 -4.34 -16.11 -5.22
C VAL A 91 -3.61 -17.28 -5.89
N LEU A 92 -3.85 -17.50 -7.18
CA LEU A 92 -3.21 -18.58 -7.94
C LEU A 92 -1.68 -18.42 -7.98
N MET A 93 -1.20 -17.22 -8.29
CA MET A 93 0.23 -16.95 -8.34
C MET A 93 0.87 -17.07 -6.96
N THR A 94 0.19 -16.64 -5.90
CA THR A 94 0.67 -16.83 -4.53
C THR A 94 0.79 -18.32 -4.17
N ALA A 95 -0.20 -19.13 -4.56
CA ALA A 95 -0.12 -20.57 -4.39
C ALA A 95 1.01 -21.20 -5.21
N CYS A 96 1.28 -20.71 -6.43
CA CYS A 96 2.37 -21.18 -7.27
C CYS A 96 3.76 -20.92 -6.67
N LEU A 97 3.94 -19.91 -5.80
CA LEU A 97 5.20 -19.70 -5.09
C LEU A 97 5.61 -20.92 -4.22
N PHE A 98 4.65 -21.71 -3.74
CA PHE A 98 4.90 -22.96 -3.03
C PHE A 98 5.66 -23.98 -3.88
N LEU A 99 5.43 -23.96 -5.20
CA LEU A 99 6.01 -24.94 -6.14
C LEU A 99 7.38 -24.54 -6.68
N VAL A 100 7.82 -23.30 -6.46
CA VAL A 100 9.10 -22.81 -7.00
C VAL A 100 10.25 -23.42 -6.22
N GLU A 101 11.15 -24.08 -6.93
CA GLU A 101 12.30 -24.80 -6.35
C GLU A 101 13.46 -23.85 -6.00
N GLN A 102 14.36 -24.35 -5.15
CA GLN A 102 15.56 -23.59 -4.76
C GLN A 102 16.44 -23.30 -5.98
N GLY A 103 16.91 -22.04 -6.09
CA GLY A 103 17.75 -21.59 -7.20
C GLY A 103 16.96 -21.08 -8.41
N ASP A 104 15.65 -21.30 -8.50
CA ASP A 104 14.82 -20.85 -9.62
C ASP A 104 14.28 -19.43 -9.39
N TRP A 105 15.21 -18.47 -9.29
CA TRP A 105 14.89 -17.07 -9.02
C TRP A 105 14.03 -16.43 -10.11
N LEU A 106 14.21 -16.83 -11.38
CA LEU A 106 13.44 -16.25 -12.49
C LEU A 106 11.95 -16.60 -12.38
N MET A 107 11.64 -17.87 -12.09
CA MET A 107 10.26 -18.31 -11.88
C MET A 107 9.66 -17.64 -10.66
N ALA A 108 10.42 -17.51 -9.55
CA ALA A 108 9.97 -16.79 -8.36
C ALA A 108 9.59 -15.34 -8.68
N VAL A 109 10.44 -14.62 -9.42
CA VAL A 109 10.19 -13.21 -9.85
C VAL A 109 8.96 -13.14 -10.75
N LEU A 110 8.81 -13.99 -11.75
CA LEU A 110 7.67 -13.99 -12.66
C LEU A 110 6.35 -14.23 -11.93
N VAL A 111 6.30 -15.24 -11.09
CA VAL A 111 5.12 -15.61 -10.29
C VAL A 111 4.77 -14.49 -9.30
N TYR A 112 5.76 -13.94 -8.61
CA TYR A 112 5.57 -12.81 -7.69
C TYR A 112 5.06 -11.56 -8.41
N THR A 113 5.62 -11.24 -9.58
CA THR A 113 5.20 -10.09 -10.39
C THR A 113 3.74 -10.22 -10.79
N LEU A 114 3.32 -11.39 -11.28
CA LEU A 114 1.92 -11.66 -11.63
C LEU A 114 1.01 -11.63 -10.39
N GLY A 115 1.48 -12.15 -9.25
CA GLY A 115 0.78 -12.05 -7.97
C GLY A 115 0.56 -10.59 -7.54
N THR A 116 1.58 -9.75 -7.68
CA THR A 116 1.52 -8.32 -7.37
C THR A 116 0.59 -7.57 -8.32
N ILE A 117 0.56 -7.92 -9.61
CA ILE A 117 -0.40 -7.38 -10.57
C ILE A 117 -1.83 -7.78 -10.17
N GLY A 118 -2.03 -9.04 -9.78
CA GLY A 118 -3.31 -9.53 -9.27
C GLY A 118 -3.78 -8.76 -8.03
N PHE A 119 -2.92 -8.62 -7.04
CA PHE A 119 -3.19 -7.87 -5.81
C PHE A 119 -3.53 -6.40 -6.09
N SER A 120 -2.68 -5.72 -6.84
CA SER A 120 -2.85 -4.28 -7.10
C SER A 120 -4.03 -4.01 -8.04
N GLY A 121 -4.24 -4.85 -9.05
CA GLY A 121 -5.38 -4.74 -9.95
C GLY A 121 -6.71 -4.96 -9.23
N ALA A 122 -6.78 -5.94 -8.34
CA ALA A 122 -7.98 -6.17 -7.53
C ALA A 122 -8.30 -4.99 -6.61
N ASN A 123 -7.27 -4.35 -6.02
CA ASN A 123 -7.46 -3.22 -5.11
C ASN A 123 -8.07 -1.99 -5.80
N VAL A 124 -7.78 -1.74 -7.09
CA VAL A 124 -8.44 -0.67 -7.87
C VAL A 124 -9.95 -0.83 -7.83
N PHE A 125 -10.44 -2.03 -8.11
CA PHE A 125 -11.87 -2.31 -8.14
C PHE A 125 -12.48 -2.41 -6.74
N TYR A 126 -11.75 -2.96 -5.78
CA TYR A 126 -12.11 -2.98 -4.37
C TYR A 126 -12.37 -1.57 -3.84
N ASP A 127 -11.43 -0.64 -4.05
CA ASP A 127 -11.57 0.75 -3.63
C ASP A 127 -12.75 1.43 -4.34
N SER A 128 -12.98 1.14 -5.62
CA SER A 128 -14.05 1.72 -6.41
C SER A 128 -15.46 1.30 -5.98
N LEU A 129 -15.59 0.26 -5.16
CA LEU A 129 -16.85 -0.14 -4.57
C LEU A 129 -17.25 0.73 -3.36
N LEU A 130 -16.29 1.43 -2.73
CA LEU A 130 -16.52 2.23 -1.53
C LEU A 130 -17.64 3.27 -1.67
N PRO A 131 -17.73 4.07 -2.77
CA PRO A 131 -18.82 5.04 -2.93
C PRO A 131 -20.22 4.43 -3.01
N SER A 132 -20.34 3.16 -3.45
CA SER A 132 -21.60 2.46 -3.54
C SER A 132 -22.05 1.80 -2.21
N LEU A 133 -21.13 1.66 -1.26
CA LEU A 133 -21.35 1.00 0.04
C LEU A 133 -21.48 1.99 1.19
N SER A 134 -21.23 3.27 0.95
CA SER A 134 -21.18 4.34 1.94
C SER A 134 -21.83 5.62 1.41
N ASN A 135 -22.11 6.53 2.30
CA ASN A 135 -22.54 7.91 2.01
C ASN A 135 -21.55 8.91 2.61
N GLU A 136 -21.78 10.20 2.42
CA GLU A 136 -20.90 11.27 2.94
C GLU A 136 -20.66 11.18 4.46
N GLU A 137 -21.62 10.68 5.24
CA GLU A 137 -21.53 10.55 6.69
C GLU A 137 -20.76 9.30 7.14
N THR A 138 -20.82 8.22 6.37
CA THR A 138 -20.30 6.90 6.78
C THR A 138 -19.02 6.47 6.07
N VAL A 139 -18.60 7.17 5.02
CA VAL A 139 -17.46 6.76 4.19
C VAL A 139 -16.15 6.67 4.98
N ASP A 140 -15.95 7.51 6.00
CA ASP A 140 -14.74 7.47 6.84
C ASP A 140 -14.71 6.23 7.71
N SER A 141 -15.83 5.89 8.35
CA SER A 141 -15.91 4.69 9.18
C SER A 141 -15.85 3.41 8.33
N VAL A 142 -16.47 3.39 7.16
CA VAL A 142 -16.42 2.24 6.24
C VAL A 142 -14.99 2.04 5.71
N SER A 143 -14.34 3.11 5.23
CA SER A 143 -12.96 3.05 4.76
C SER A 143 -12.00 2.59 5.86
N SER A 144 -12.17 3.12 7.07
CA SER A 144 -11.34 2.77 8.23
C SER A 144 -11.59 1.34 8.71
N LEU A 145 -12.84 0.84 8.61
CA LEU A 145 -13.14 -0.57 8.89
C LEU A 145 -12.38 -1.51 7.94
N GLY A 146 -12.32 -1.20 6.64
CA GLY A 146 -11.55 -1.98 5.69
C GLY A 146 -10.09 -2.09 6.11
N TYR A 147 -9.41 -0.97 6.31
CA TYR A 147 -8.00 -0.98 6.75
C TYR A 147 -7.79 -1.66 8.10
N ALA A 148 -8.68 -1.43 9.08
CA ALA A 148 -8.60 -2.11 10.37
C ALA A 148 -8.69 -3.63 10.22
N MET A 149 -9.66 -4.12 9.43
CA MET A 149 -9.78 -5.54 9.14
C MET A 149 -8.55 -6.09 8.40
N GLY A 150 -7.96 -5.32 7.48
CA GLY A 150 -6.73 -5.67 6.80
C GLY A 150 -5.55 -5.83 7.75
N TYR A 151 -5.34 -4.86 8.65
CA TYR A 151 -4.29 -4.95 9.67
C TYR A 151 -4.45 -6.17 10.57
N LEU A 152 -5.66 -6.44 11.04
CA LEU A 152 -5.91 -7.56 11.93
C LEU A 152 -5.79 -8.91 11.20
N GLY A 153 -6.42 -9.05 10.03
CA GLY A 153 -6.40 -10.29 9.25
C GLY A 153 -5.00 -10.63 8.73
N GLY A 154 -4.30 -9.64 8.16
CA GLY A 154 -2.91 -9.79 7.74
C GLY A 154 -1.98 -10.10 8.91
N GLY A 155 -2.16 -9.40 10.05
CA GLY A 155 -1.36 -9.59 11.27
C GLY A 155 -1.54 -10.99 11.88
N ILE A 156 -2.78 -11.49 11.99
CA ILE A 156 -3.06 -12.81 12.55
C ILE A 156 -2.42 -13.92 11.70
N LEU A 157 -2.62 -13.89 10.38
CA LEU A 157 -2.04 -14.92 9.52
C LEU A 157 -0.52 -14.81 9.49
N PHE A 158 0.04 -13.59 9.45
CA PHE A 158 1.47 -13.39 9.49
C PHE A 158 2.08 -13.91 10.80
N LEU A 159 1.46 -13.64 11.94
CA LEU A 159 1.89 -14.19 13.24
C LEU A 159 1.90 -15.73 13.21
N LEU A 160 0.84 -16.37 12.68
CA LEU A 160 0.79 -17.82 12.54
C LEU A 160 1.94 -18.33 11.68
N ASN A 161 2.20 -17.69 10.54
CA ASN A 161 3.27 -18.07 9.62
C ASN A 161 4.67 -17.84 10.22
N VAL A 162 4.86 -16.79 11.02
CA VAL A 162 6.12 -16.57 11.78
C VAL A 162 6.32 -17.67 12.81
N VAL A 163 5.29 -18.02 13.58
CA VAL A 163 5.37 -19.13 14.56
C VAL A 163 5.71 -20.45 13.85
N MET A 164 5.10 -20.70 12.69
CA MET A 164 5.39 -21.89 11.86
C MET A 164 6.84 -21.92 11.37
N THR A 165 7.40 -20.78 11.00
CA THR A 165 8.79 -20.65 10.55
C THR A 165 9.80 -20.80 11.69
N LEU A 166 9.48 -20.30 12.89
CA LEU A 166 10.33 -20.40 14.06
C LEU A 166 10.28 -21.78 14.70
N ASN A 167 9.17 -22.52 14.57
CA ASN A 167 8.96 -23.85 15.16
C ASN A 167 8.37 -24.82 14.13
N PRO A 168 9.10 -25.17 13.05
CA PRO A 168 8.57 -26.00 11.96
C PRO A 168 8.06 -27.36 12.46
N SER A 169 8.76 -27.96 13.41
CA SER A 169 8.42 -29.28 13.98
C SER A 169 7.04 -29.33 14.65
N TRP A 170 6.52 -28.21 15.16
CA TRP A 170 5.16 -28.16 15.73
C TRP A 170 4.08 -28.39 14.68
N PHE A 171 4.40 -28.10 13.43
CA PHE A 171 3.50 -28.24 12.27
C PHE A 171 3.83 -29.46 11.41
N GLY A 172 4.78 -30.30 11.84
CA GLY A 172 5.21 -31.48 11.09
C GLY A 172 6.07 -31.16 9.87
N LEU A 173 6.71 -29.98 9.84
CA LEU A 173 7.56 -29.51 8.76
C LEU A 173 9.04 -29.79 9.07
N ALA A 174 9.85 -30.00 8.02
CA ALA A 174 11.24 -30.37 8.16
C ALA A 174 12.12 -29.21 8.61
N ASP A 175 11.89 -28.02 8.05
CA ASP A 175 12.71 -26.85 8.30
C ASP A 175 11.95 -25.51 8.08
N ALA A 176 12.64 -24.41 8.33
CA ALA A 176 12.09 -23.06 8.14
C ALA A 176 11.80 -22.74 6.67
N ALA A 177 12.56 -23.28 5.71
CA ALA A 177 12.34 -23.02 4.29
C ALA A 177 11.04 -23.68 3.82
N GLU A 178 10.78 -24.91 4.27
CA GLU A 178 9.49 -25.55 4.03
C GLU A 178 8.33 -24.77 4.66
N ALA A 179 8.51 -24.26 5.88
CA ALA A 179 7.51 -23.43 6.56
C ALA A 179 7.20 -22.14 5.79
N VAL A 180 8.20 -21.46 5.22
CA VAL A 180 7.98 -20.28 4.37
C VAL A 180 7.20 -20.66 3.10
N ARG A 181 7.52 -21.76 2.45
CA ARG A 181 6.76 -22.25 1.28
C ARG A 181 5.29 -22.50 1.63
N TRP A 182 5.01 -23.20 2.73
CA TRP A 182 3.64 -23.40 3.23
C TRP A 182 2.95 -22.09 3.58
N SER A 183 3.69 -21.07 4.03
CA SER A 183 3.12 -19.75 4.30
C SER A 183 2.51 -19.12 3.05
N PHE A 184 3.12 -19.27 1.88
CA PHE A 184 2.52 -18.78 0.63
C PHE A 184 1.20 -19.48 0.30
N LEU A 185 1.11 -20.78 0.56
CA LEU A 185 -0.13 -21.53 0.34
C LEU A 185 -1.21 -21.13 1.34
N THR A 186 -0.87 -20.94 2.62
CA THR A 186 -1.84 -20.44 3.63
C THR A 186 -2.37 -19.06 3.27
N VAL A 187 -1.53 -18.15 2.76
CA VAL A 187 -1.94 -16.82 2.27
C VAL A 187 -2.89 -16.95 1.09
N ALA A 188 -2.60 -17.81 0.13
CA ALA A 188 -3.47 -18.03 -1.03
C ALA A 188 -4.84 -18.54 -0.61
N LEU A 189 -4.91 -19.52 0.28
CA LEU A 189 -6.16 -20.06 0.81
C LEU A 189 -6.94 -19.00 1.60
N TRP A 190 -6.26 -18.25 2.48
CA TRP A 190 -6.85 -17.19 3.27
C TRP A 190 -7.48 -16.12 2.38
N TRP A 191 -6.71 -15.57 1.45
CA TRP A 191 -7.19 -14.55 0.52
C TRP A 191 -8.33 -15.06 -0.35
N GLY A 192 -8.19 -16.26 -0.93
CA GLY A 192 -9.21 -16.87 -1.76
C GLY A 192 -10.55 -17.09 -1.03
N CYS A 193 -10.51 -17.63 0.20
CA CYS A 193 -11.69 -17.87 0.99
C CYS A 193 -12.43 -16.58 1.37
N PHE A 194 -11.72 -15.54 1.82
CA PHE A 194 -12.38 -14.28 2.18
C PHE A 194 -12.86 -13.50 0.95
N THR A 195 -12.24 -13.66 -0.20
CA THR A 195 -12.75 -13.12 -1.47
C THR A 195 -14.13 -13.68 -1.82
N LEU A 196 -14.40 -14.96 -1.53
CA LEU A 196 -15.73 -15.55 -1.75
C LEU A 196 -16.82 -14.83 -0.96
N LEU A 197 -16.55 -14.46 0.29
CA LEU A 197 -17.51 -13.71 1.11
C LEU A 197 -17.87 -12.36 0.46
N THR A 198 -16.88 -11.68 -0.07
CA THR A 198 -17.09 -10.43 -0.81
C THR A 198 -17.96 -10.64 -2.04
N LEU A 199 -17.72 -11.70 -2.79
CA LEU A 199 -18.51 -12.03 -3.98
C LEU A 199 -19.99 -12.29 -3.65
N PHE A 200 -20.28 -12.94 -2.53
CA PHE A 200 -21.66 -13.26 -2.14
C PHE A 200 -22.37 -12.10 -1.44
N TRP A 201 -21.64 -11.24 -0.71
CA TRP A 201 -22.27 -10.25 0.18
C TRP A 201 -22.29 -8.84 -0.41
N VAL A 202 -21.36 -8.51 -1.30
CA VAL A 202 -21.31 -7.18 -1.93
C VAL A 202 -22.11 -7.22 -3.24
N PRO A 203 -23.11 -6.36 -3.42
CA PRO A 203 -23.83 -6.26 -4.70
C PRO A 203 -22.94 -5.63 -5.77
N GLU A 204 -23.15 -6.00 -7.04
CA GLU A 204 -22.58 -5.25 -8.16
C GLU A 204 -23.31 -3.91 -8.26
N PRO A 205 -22.60 -2.78 -8.28
CA PRO A 205 -23.25 -1.49 -8.47
C PRO A 205 -23.85 -1.39 -9.88
N HIS A 206 -25.17 -1.31 -9.96
CA HIS A 206 -25.87 -1.08 -11.22
C HIS A 206 -25.88 0.43 -11.51
N LEU A 207 -25.19 0.84 -12.54
CA LEU A 207 -25.25 2.20 -13.06
C LEU A 207 -26.44 2.30 -14.03
N ALA A 208 -27.36 3.21 -13.72
CA ALA A 208 -28.50 3.54 -14.60
C ALA A 208 -27.97 4.35 -15.79
N ARG A 209 -27.16 3.78 -16.64
CA ARG A 209 -26.81 4.35 -17.94
C ARG A 209 -27.34 3.45 -19.03
N ASP A 210 -28.13 4.03 -19.91
CA ASP A 210 -28.60 3.44 -21.14
C ASP A 210 -27.47 2.74 -21.89
N HIS A 211 -27.79 1.55 -22.39
CA HIS A 211 -26.92 0.63 -23.09
C HIS A 211 -25.99 1.30 -24.13
N VAL A 212 -24.85 1.79 -23.71
CA VAL A 212 -23.78 2.06 -24.67
C VAL A 212 -23.17 0.70 -25.02
N ARG A 213 -23.69 0.12 -26.09
CA ARG A 213 -23.13 -1.05 -26.74
C ARG A 213 -21.75 -0.71 -27.29
N GLY A 214 -20.71 -1.05 -26.55
CA GLY A 214 -19.33 -0.89 -27.00
C GLY A 214 -18.36 -1.27 -25.89
N ASN A 215 -17.88 -2.50 -25.90
CA ASN A 215 -16.85 -3.01 -24.99
C ASN A 215 -15.45 -3.01 -25.68
N SER A 216 -15.19 -2.06 -26.59
CA SER A 216 -13.89 -2.03 -27.27
C SER A 216 -12.83 -1.33 -26.41
N ILE A 217 -11.61 -1.86 -26.42
CA ILE A 217 -10.44 -1.24 -25.79
C ILE A 217 -10.25 0.21 -26.29
N ALA A 218 -10.54 0.45 -27.59
CA ALA A 218 -10.47 1.77 -28.20
C ALA A 218 -11.43 2.79 -27.54
N GLU A 219 -12.63 2.36 -27.16
CA GLU A 219 -13.59 3.20 -26.46
C GLU A 219 -13.17 3.45 -25.01
N GLY A 220 -12.58 2.45 -24.33
CA GLY A 220 -11.97 2.62 -23.03
C GLY A 220 -10.85 3.67 -23.05
N LEU A 221 -9.98 3.61 -24.02
CA LEU A 221 -8.91 4.60 -24.21
C LEU A 221 -9.46 6.00 -24.57
N ALA A 222 -10.52 6.08 -25.39
CA ALA A 222 -11.17 7.34 -25.70
C ALA A 222 -11.83 7.97 -24.45
N GLN A 223 -12.45 7.14 -23.62
CA GLN A 223 -12.99 7.58 -22.33
C GLN A 223 -11.88 8.08 -21.41
N LEU A 224 -10.80 7.31 -21.23
CA LEU A 224 -9.65 7.70 -20.43
C LEU A 224 -9.10 9.08 -20.84
N ARG A 225 -9.01 9.33 -22.15
CA ARG A 225 -8.58 10.64 -22.68
C ARG A 225 -9.56 11.76 -22.30
N ARG A 226 -10.86 11.48 -22.29
CA ARG A 226 -11.88 12.46 -21.86
C ARG A 226 -11.76 12.75 -20.36
N THR A 227 -11.74 11.69 -19.54
CA THR A 227 -11.62 11.83 -18.09
C THR A 227 -10.33 12.55 -17.69
N PHE A 228 -9.21 12.28 -18.37
CA PHE A 228 -7.98 13.02 -18.14
C PHE A 228 -8.12 14.51 -18.47
N LYS A 229 -8.85 14.87 -19.54
CA LYS A 229 -9.16 16.29 -19.82
C LYS A 229 -10.10 16.89 -18.81
N GLU A 230 -11.13 16.16 -18.39
CA GLU A 230 -12.08 16.60 -17.36
C GLU A 230 -11.36 16.83 -16.02
N MET A 231 -10.49 15.88 -15.60
CA MET A 231 -9.68 16.01 -14.39
C MET A 231 -8.80 17.28 -14.38
N GLN A 232 -8.27 17.72 -15.53
CA GLN A 232 -7.49 18.95 -15.61
C GLN A 232 -8.31 20.20 -15.25
N HIS A 233 -9.63 20.15 -15.39
CA HIS A 233 -10.55 21.22 -14.98
C HIS A 233 -10.96 21.11 -13.51
N LEU A 234 -10.81 19.92 -12.88
CA LEU A 234 -11.07 19.69 -11.46
C LEU A 234 -9.84 20.09 -10.63
N LYS A 235 -9.66 21.39 -10.46
CA LYS A 235 -8.47 21.93 -9.80
C LYS A 235 -8.32 21.42 -8.36
N THR A 236 -9.42 21.29 -7.65
CA THR A 236 -9.44 20.80 -6.27
C THR A 236 -9.03 19.33 -6.18
N LEU A 237 -9.58 18.50 -7.07
CA LEU A 237 -9.21 17.08 -7.15
C LEU A 237 -7.73 16.90 -7.51
N MET A 238 -7.24 17.62 -8.52
CA MET A 238 -5.83 17.55 -8.93
C MET A 238 -4.88 18.00 -7.82
N LEU A 239 -5.22 19.08 -7.11
CA LEU A 239 -4.44 19.55 -5.98
C LEU A 239 -4.39 18.53 -4.85
N PHE A 240 -5.53 17.86 -4.55
CA PHE A 240 -5.55 16.76 -3.59
C PHE A 240 -4.69 15.57 -4.04
N LEU A 241 -4.77 15.17 -5.29
CA LEU A 241 -3.98 14.06 -5.83
C LEU A 241 -2.48 14.33 -5.75
N PHE A 242 -2.03 15.55 -6.02
CA PHE A 242 -0.63 15.93 -5.84
C PHE A 242 -0.24 15.99 -4.35
N ALA A 243 -1.08 16.54 -3.48
CA ALA A 243 -0.85 16.51 -2.05
C ALA A 243 -0.71 15.07 -1.54
N TYR A 244 -1.66 14.20 -1.95
CA TYR A 244 -1.66 12.77 -1.65
C TYR A 244 -0.37 12.09 -2.12
N TRP A 245 0.05 12.35 -3.35
CA TRP A 245 1.29 11.80 -3.88
C TRP A 245 2.49 12.11 -2.99
N PHE A 246 2.69 13.38 -2.62
CA PHE A 246 3.82 13.77 -1.80
C PHE A 246 3.80 13.18 -0.40
N TYR A 247 2.70 13.32 0.36
CA TYR A 247 2.71 12.82 1.72
C TYR A 247 2.66 11.28 1.79
N MET A 248 2.04 10.61 0.81
CA MET A 248 2.06 9.14 0.76
C MET A 248 3.41 8.58 0.32
N ASP A 249 4.15 9.28 -0.55
CA ASP A 249 5.54 8.93 -0.84
C ASP A 249 6.39 8.98 0.43
N GLY A 250 6.18 9.99 1.28
CA GLY A 250 6.81 10.05 2.60
C GLY A 250 6.44 8.85 3.49
N VAL A 251 5.15 8.51 3.57
CA VAL A 251 4.65 7.35 4.34
C VAL A 251 5.23 6.04 3.84
N ASP A 252 5.12 5.77 2.54
CA ASP A 252 5.59 4.52 1.94
C ASP A 252 7.12 4.38 2.01
N THR A 253 7.84 5.49 1.89
CA THR A 253 9.30 5.52 2.02
C THR A 253 9.72 5.15 3.44
N ILE A 254 9.09 5.72 4.47
CA ILE A 254 9.37 5.35 5.87
C ILE A 254 9.14 3.85 6.08
N VAL A 255 8.01 3.31 5.63
CA VAL A 255 7.66 1.90 5.83
C VAL A 255 8.67 0.97 5.16
N ARG A 256 9.10 1.29 3.92
CA ARG A 256 10.03 0.45 3.16
C ARG A 256 11.47 0.59 3.65
N MET A 257 11.91 1.80 3.95
CA MET A 257 13.29 2.07 4.33
C MET A 257 13.55 1.81 5.82
N ALA A 258 12.51 1.68 6.66
CA ALA A 258 12.66 1.34 8.09
C ALA A 258 13.39 0.00 8.27
N VAL A 259 13.11 -0.99 7.41
CA VAL A 259 13.76 -2.31 7.44
C VAL A 259 15.24 -2.18 7.09
N ASP A 260 15.56 -1.52 5.97
CA ASP A 260 16.95 -1.32 5.53
C ASP A 260 17.74 -0.49 6.54
N TYR A 261 17.11 0.53 7.10
CA TYR A 261 17.71 1.35 8.14
C TYR A 261 17.97 0.55 9.42
N GLY A 262 16.98 -0.22 9.90
CA GLY A 262 17.15 -1.11 11.06
C GLY A 262 18.32 -2.09 10.88
N MET A 263 18.45 -2.68 9.70
CA MET A 263 19.59 -3.55 9.37
C MET A 263 20.92 -2.78 9.35
N SER A 264 20.94 -1.57 8.81
CA SER A 264 22.16 -0.75 8.70
C SER A 264 22.72 -0.32 10.07
N ILE A 265 21.87 -0.25 11.10
CA ILE A 265 22.25 0.05 12.49
C ILE A 265 22.43 -1.21 13.35
N GLY A 266 22.36 -2.40 12.73
CA GLY A 266 22.74 -3.67 13.36
C GLY A 266 21.59 -4.45 13.99
N PHE A 267 20.32 -4.18 13.64
CA PHE A 267 19.18 -4.97 14.14
C PHE A 267 19.05 -6.31 13.41
N ALA A 268 18.65 -7.34 14.13
CA ALA A 268 18.44 -8.66 13.59
C ALA A 268 17.12 -8.73 12.78
N SER A 269 17.03 -9.65 11.81
CA SER A 269 15.80 -9.86 11.03
C SER A 269 14.59 -10.18 11.90
N THR A 270 14.79 -10.83 13.06
CA THR A 270 13.73 -11.10 14.05
C THR A 270 13.16 -9.82 14.66
N ASP A 271 13.97 -8.78 14.84
CA ASP A 271 13.53 -7.49 15.35
C ASP A 271 12.63 -6.77 14.34
N LEU A 272 12.97 -6.88 13.04
CA LEU A 272 12.20 -6.30 11.96
C LEU A 272 10.84 -6.98 11.79
N ILE A 273 10.80 -8.32 11.89
CA ILE A 273 9.56 -9.10 11.90
C ILE A 273 8.68 -8.72 13.09
N THR A 274 9.28 -8.57 14.27
CA THR A 274 8.57 -8.15 15.49
C THR A 274 7.99 -6.75 15.34
N ALA A 275 8.76 -5.80 14.78
CA ALA A 275 8.28 -4.45 14.52
C ALA A 275 7.13 -4.44 13.49
N LEU A 276 7.19 -5.26 12.45
CA LEU A 276 6.12 -5.40 11.46
C LEU A 276 4.83 -5.94 12.11
N LEU A 277 4.94 -6.95 12.97
CA LEU A 277 3.80 -7.46 13.75
C LEU A 277 3.22 -6.38 14.67
N LEU A 278 4.09 -5.60 15.35
CA LEU A 278 3.65 -4.50 16.20
C LEU A 278 2.84 -3.46 15.42
N VAL A 279 3.30 -3.06 14.24
CA VAL A 279 2.56 -2.15 13.34
C VAL A 279 1.17 -2.71 13.01
N GLN A 280 1.06 -4.00 12.72
CA GLN A 280 -0.23 -4.62 12.38
C GLN A 280 -1.23 -4.59 13.53
N PHE A 281 -0.79 -5.02 14.73
CA PHE A 281 -1.70 -5.08 15.88
C PHE A 281 -2.04 -3.70 16.46
N VAL A 282 -1.13 -2.75 16.43
CA VAL A 282 -1.39 -1.34 16.80
C VAL A 282 -2.26 -0.66 15.73
N GLY A 283 -2.02 -0.96 14.46
CA GLY A 283 -2.74 -0.38 13.32
C GLY A 283 -4.24 -0.69 13.32
N PHE A 284 -4.64 -1.88 13.79
CA PHE A 284 -6.05 -2.27 13.85
C PHE A 284 -6.92 -1.30 14.68
N PRO A 285 -6.70 -1.10 15.99
CA PRO A 285 -7.51 -0.16 16.76
C PRO A 285 -7.28 1.29 16.34
N ALA A 286 -6.08 1.63 15.91
CA ALA A 286 -5.75 2.98 15.48
C ALA A 286 -6.52 3.39 14.22
N ALA A 287 -6.65 2.53 13.23
CA ALA A 287 -7.45 2.80 12.03
C ALA A 287 -8.93 3.11 12.39
N LEU A 288 -9.52 2.37 13.33
CA LEU A 288 -10.88 2.62 13.81
C LEU A 288 -11.02 3.96 14.55
N ILE A 289 -10.00 4.33 15.32
CA ILE A 289 -9.95 5.64 16.02
C ILE A 289 -9.89 6.76 14.99
N PHE A 290 -9.03 6.64 13.97
CA PHE A 290 -8.92 7.64 12.91
C PHE A 290 -10.20 7.80 12.09
N GLY A 291 -10.94 6.70 11.83
CA GLY A 291 -12.27 6.79 11.21
C GLY A 291 -13.21 7.69 12.00
N ARG A 292 -13.26 7.51 13.32
CA ARG A 292 -14.07 8.38 14.20
C ARG A 292 -13.55 9.82 14.27
N LEU A 293 -12.24 10.02 14.21
CA LEU A 293 -11.67 11.37 14.15
C LEU A 293 -12.07 12.04 12.85
N GLY A 294 -12.05 11.33 11.72
CA GLY A 294 -12.52 11.82 10.43
C GLY A 294 -13.97 12.31 10.49
N GLU A 295 -14.88 11.50 11.10
CA GLU A 295 -16.28 11.86 11.27
C GLU A 295 -16.49 13.07 12.21
N LYS A 296 -15.74 13.17 13.32
CA LYS A 296 -15.95 14.18 14.36
C LYS A 296 -15.20 15.50 14.10
N TRP A 297 -13.95 15.41 13.69
CA TRP A 297 -13.06 16.57 13.52
C TRP A 297 -12.92 17.03 12.06
N GLY A 298 -13.40 16.18 11.14
CA GLY A 298 -13.19 16.33 9.71
C GLY A 298 -11.95 15.61 9.21
N VAL A 299 -12.07 15.06 8.02
CA VAL A 299 -11.05 14.19 7.39
C VAL A 299 -9.74 14.93 7.18
N LYS A 300 -9.78 16.14 6.64
CA LYS A 300 -8.60 16.95 6.35
C LYS A 300 -7.77 17.23 7.62
N ARG A 301 -8.42 17.62 8.73
CA ARG A 301 -7.73 17.83 10.01
C ARG A 301 -7.08 16.56 10.55
N SER A 302 -7.76 15.44 10.41
CA SER A 302 -7.25 14.13 10.85
C SER A 302 -6.07 13.65 10.00
N ILE A 303 -6.05 13.95 8.70
CA ILE A 303 -4.88 13.70 7.84
C ILE A 303 -3.71 14.59 8.29
N PHE A 304 -3.93 15.87 8.59
CA PHE A 304 -2.89 16.75 9.13
C PHE A 304 -2.30 16.25 10.44
N LEU A 305 -3.14 15.73 11.35
CA LEU A 305 -2.66 15.10 12.58
C LEU A 305 -1.72 13.93 12.28
N ALA A 306 -2.10 13.07 11.33
CA ALA A 306 -1.28 11.94 10.94
C ALA A 306 0.05 12.39 10.29
N ILE A 307 0.03 13.37 9.38
CA ILE A 307 1.24 13.96 8.79
C ILE A 307 2.15 14.52 9.89
N GLY A 308 1.60 15.27 10.86
CA GLY A 308 2.37 15.82 11.97
C GLY A 308 3.05 14.74 12.82
N ILE A 309 2.34 13.63 13.10
CA ILE A 309 2.91 12.49 13.83
C ILE A 309 4.01 11.81 13.00
N TYR A 310 3.83 11.64 11.68
CA TYR A 310 4.87 11.11 10.80
C TYR A 310 6.11 12.00 10.77
N MET A 311 5.94 13.32 10.74
CA MET A 311 7.07 14.26 10.81
C MET A 311 7.84 14.11 12.12
N LEU A 312 7.13 14.03 13.27
CA LEU A 312 7.76 13.80 14.57
C LEU A 312 8.46 12.43 14.64
N ALA A 313 7.83 11.39 14.09
CA ALA A 313 8.42 10.06 13.98
C ALA A 313 9.70 10.07 13.13
N THR A 314 9.70 10.82 12.03
CA THR A 314 10.88 10.98 11.15
C THR A 314 12.03 11.67 11.89
N ILE A 315 11.73 12.74 12.64
CA ILE A 315 12.72 13.44 13.47
C ILE A 315 13.28 12.53 14.57
N GLY A 316 12.42 11.73 15.22
CA GLY A 316 12.83 10.72 16.19
C GLY A 316 13.73 9.65 15.55
N GLY A 317 13.38 9.17 14.38
CA GLY A 317 14.16 8.20 13.60
C GLY A 317 15.56 8.67 13.22
N MET A 318 15.75 9.98 12.94
CA MET A 318 17.08 10.57 12.69
C MET A 318 18.03 10.46 13.88
N GLN A 319 17.50 10.45 15.11
CA GLN A 319 18.28 10.45 16.33
C GLN A 319 18.38 9.06 16.97
N MET A 320 17.72 8.06 16.40
CA MET A 320 17.64 6.72 16.96
C MET A 320 19.01 6.07 17.09
N THR A 321 19.24 5.47 18.26
CA THR A 321 20.49 4.76 18.59
C THR A 321 20.24 3.43 19.28
N GLN A 322 19.06 3.26 19.88
CA GLN A 322 18.72 2.12 20.71
C GLN A 322 17.59 1.28 20.08
N LYS A 323 17.64 -0.02 20.32
CA LYS A 323 16.66 -0.99 19.79
C LYS A 323 15.22 -0.71 20.25
N TYR A 324 15.01 -0.29 21.48
CA TYR A 324 13.67 0.04 21.99
C TYR A 324 13.05 1.25 21.28
N GLU A 325 13.89 2.20 20.84
CA GLU A 325 13.44 3.37 20.05
C GLU A 325 12.88 2.94 18.70
N PHE A 326 13.44 1.89 18.10
CA PHE A 326 12.92 1.30 16.86
C PHE A 326 11.52 0.71 17.05
N TYR A 327 11.29 -0.03 18.13
CA TYR A 327 9.96 -0.55 18.44
C TYR A 327 8.96 0.56 18.79
N LEU A 328 9.39 1.59 19.48
CA LEU A 328 8.56 2.77 19.74
C LEU A 328 8.18 3.47 18.43
N LEU A 329 9.14 3.65 17.54
CA LEU A 329 8.90 4.21 16.19
C LEU A 329 7.90 3.36 15.41
N ALA A 330 8.06 2.05 15.41
CA ALA A 330 7.13 1.12 14.78
C ALA A 330 5.70 1.24 15.34
N ALA A 331 5.58 1.36 16.66
CA ALA A 331 4.28 1.58 17.32
C ALA A 331 3.66 2.93 16.91
N VAL A 332 4.43 4.01 16.87
CA VAL A 332 3.97 5.34 16.44
C VAL A 332 3.54 5.32 14.97
N ILE A 333 4.28 4.65 14.09
CA ILE A 333 3.90 4.44 12.69
C ILE A 333 2.59 3.66 12.62
N GLY A 334 2.46 2.57 13.37
CA GLY A 334 1.23 1.77 13.45
C GLY A 334 0.02 2.59 13.86
N LEU A 335 0.17 3.56 14.77
CA LEU A 335 -0.92 4.43 15.21
C LEU A 335 -1.50 5.31 14.09
N VAL A 336 -0.74 5.66 13.08
CA VAL A 336 -1.17 6.65 12.06
C VAL A 336 -1.27 6.07 10.65
N GLN A 337 -0.57 4.99 10.33
CA GLN A 337 -0.48 4.44 8.98
C GLN A 337 -1.85 4.05 8.42
N GLY A 338 -2.62 3.24 9.15
CA GLY A 338 -3.97 2.84 8.73
C GLY A 338 -4.92 4.02 8.65
N GLY A 339 -4.77 4.98 9.55
CA GLY A 339 -5.56 6.20 9.61
C GLY A 339 -5.37 7.10 8.39
N ILE A 340 -4.13 7.43 8.05
CA ILE A 340 -3.85 8.31 6.92
C ILE A 340 -4.27 7.68 5.59
N GLN A 341 -4.07 6.37 5.41
CA GLN A 341 -4.48 5.64 4.23
C GLN A 341 -6.01 5.60 4.10
N ALA A 342 -6.71 5.24 5.18
CA ALA A 342 -8.17 5.13 5.20
C ALA A 342 -8.85 6.48 4.96
N LEU A 343 -8.37 7.54 5.59
CA LEU A 343 -8.93 8.87 5.44
C LEU A 343 -8.59 9.51 4.09
N SER A 344 -7.43 9.24 3.52
CA SER A 344 -7.10 9.68 2.16
C SER A 344 -8.02 9.04 1.14
N ARG A 345 -8.30 7.73 1.28
CA ARG A 345 -9.25 7.00 0.42
C ARG A 345 -10.68 7.54 0.57
N SER A 346 -11.14 7.78 1.79
CA SER A 346 -12.48 8.33 2.03
C SER A 346 -12.61 9.77 1.56
N TYR A 347 -11.57 10.58 1.71
CA TYR A 347 -11.54 11.95 1.22
C TYR A 347 -11.61 12.00 -0.31
N TYR A 348 -10.80 11.16 -0.98
CA TYR A 348 -10.84 11.01 -2.42
C TYR A 348 -12.23 10.58 -2.93
N SER A 349 -12.89 9.66 -2.23
CA SER A 349 -14.25 9.20 -2.56
C SER A 349 -15.29 10.34 -2.61
N ARG A 350 -15.08 11.42 -1.86
CA ARG A 350 -15.95 12.60 -1.85
C ARG A 350 -15.68 13.58 -3.00
N LEU A 351 -14.51 13.47 -3.62
CA LEU A 351 -14.06 14.39 -4.68
C LEU A 351 -14.28 13.84 -6.08
N ILE A 352 -14.82 12.62 -6.20
CA ILE A 352 -15.01 11.94 -7.49
C ILE A 352 -16.48 11.65 -7.77
N PRO A 353 -16.91 11.62 -9.05
CA PRO A 353 -18.25 11.20 -9.42
C PRO A 353 -18.47 9.71 -9.15
N PRO A 354 -19.52 9.30 -8.39
CA PRO A 354 -19.73 7.89 -8.03
C PRO A 354 -19.94 6.95 -9.22
N ASN A 355 -20.46 7.48 -10.34
CA ASN A 355 -20.72 6.74 -11.57
C ASN A 355 -19.47 6.41 -12.39
N GLN A 356 -18.32 7.02 -12.08
CA GLN A 356 -17.02 6.79 -12.72
C GLN A 356 -15.96 6.34 -11.70
N ALA A 357 -16.37 5.79 -10.57
CA ALA A 357 -15.48 5.52 -9.45
C ALA A 357 -14.31 4.58 -9.81
N ALA A 358 -14.51 3.54 -10.64
CA ALA A 358 -13.42 2.63 -10.98
C ALA A 358 -12.34 3.31 -11.84
N GLU A 359 -12.73 4.17 -12.75
CA GLU A 359 -11.80 4.95 -13.57
C GLU A 359 -10.98 5.92 -12.71
N TYR A 360 -11.64 6.68 -11.83
CA TYR A 360 -10.96 7.62 -10.92
C TYR A 360 -10.08 6.90 -9.89
N TYR A 361 -10.52 5.78 -9.31
CA TYR A 361 -9.67 4.97 -8.44
C TYR A 361 -8.52 4.31 -9.21
N GLY A 362 -8.66 4.08 -10.51
CA GLY A 362 -7.56 3.72 -11.39
C GLY A 362 -6.45 4.78 -11.38
N PHE A 363 -6.81 6.07 -11.50
CA PHE A 363 -5.85 7.19 -11.38
C PHE A 363 -5.26 7.30 -9.98
N PHE A 364 -6.07 7.16 -8.93
CA PHE A 364 -5.61 7.21 -7.54
C PHE A 364 -4.57 6.12 -7.25
N ASN A 365 -4.84 4.88 -7.66
CA ASN A 365 -3.92 3.78 -7.50
C ASN A 365 -2.68 3.92 -8.39
N MET A 366 -2.82 4.47 -9.60
CA MET A 366 -1.69 4.81 -10.46
C MET A 366 -0.74 5.78 -9.75
N LEU A 367 -1.25 6.89 -9.19
CA LEU A 367 -0.44 7.85 -8.45
C LEU A 367 0.18 7.23 -7.20
N GLY A 368 -0.55 6.36 -6.47
CA GLY A 368 0.01 5.60 -5.36
C GLY A 368 1.19 4.71 -5.75
N LYS A 369 1.26 4.21 -7.00
CA LYS A 369 2.43 3.46 -7.50
C LYS A 369 3.61 4.37 -7.84
N PHE A 370 3.35 5.58 -8.31
CA PHE A 370 4.41 6.58 -8.51
C PHE A 370 4.88 7.24 -7.20
N ALA A 371 4.07 7.18 -6.14
CA ALA A 371 4.40 7.67 -4.81
C ALA A 371 5.52 6.88 -4.09
N VAL A 372 6.21 5.99 -4.74
CA VAL A 372 7.29 5.18 -4.17
C VAL A 372 8.64 5.55 -4.79
N ILE A 373 8.67 6.59 -5.62
CA ILE A 373 9.84 6.91 -6.43
C ILE A 373 10.64 8.07 -5.83
N LEU A 374 9.95 9.14 -5.41
CA LEU A 374 10.62 10.37 -4.98
C LEU A 374 11.37 10.19 -3.66
N GLY A 375 10.78 9.49 -2.69
CA GLY A 375 11.36 9.30 -1.37
C GLY A 375 12.71 8.59 -1.41
N PRO A 376 12.83 7.38 -1.97
CA PRO A 376 14.11 6.69 -2.10
C PRO A 376 15.16 7.46 -2.90
N VAL A 377 14.75 8.15 -3.97
CA VAL A 377 15.66 9.01 -4.77
C VAL A 377 16.16 10.19 -3.94
N LEU A 378 15.27 10.83 -3.19
CA LEU A 378 15.61 11.95 -2.30
C LEU A 378 16.56 11.47 -1.20
N MET A 379 16.25 10.35 -0.54
CA MET A 379 17.11 9.75 0.48
C MET A 379 18.50 9.41 -0.06
N GLY A 380 18.58 8.71 -1.18
CA GLY A 380 19.84 8.34 -1.82
C GLY A 380 20.64 9.55 -2.24
N GLY A 381 19.99 10.54 -2.87
CA GLY A 381 20.60 11.80 -3.28
C GLY A 381 21.20 12.58 -2.11
N VAL A 382 20.43 12.74 -1.03
CA VAL A 382 20.90 13.44 0.19
C VAL A 382 22.04 12.67 0.87
N ALA A 383 21.93 11.33 0.96
CA ALA A 383 23.01 10.50 1.50
C ALA A 383 24.35 10.71 0.74
N LEU A 384 24.29 10.70 -0.60
CA LEU A 384 25.46 10.93 -1.45
C LEU A 384 26.02 12.35 -1.31
N LEU A 385 25.14 13.36 -1.28
CA LEU A 385 25.54 14.76 -1.09
C LEU A 385 26.24 14.99 0.25
N VAL A 386 25.66 14.49 1.34
CA VAL A 386 26.23 14.61 2.69
C VAL A 386 27.57 13.87 2.77
N ARG A 387 27.64 12.66 2.21
CA ARG A 387 28.88 11.88 2.16
C ARG A 387 29.98 12.61 1.40
N ASN A 388 29.67 13.10 0.20
CA ASN A 388 30.66 13.81 -0.63
C ASN A 388 31.12 15.12 0.01
N TRP A 389 30.25 15.80 0.76
CA TRP A 389 30.56 17.07 1.40
C TRP A 389 31.38 16.90 2.67
N LEU A 390 31.17 15.84 3.43
CA LEU A 390 31.82 15.61 4.73
C LEU A 390 33.02 14.66 4.67
N MET A 391 33.21 13.93 3.56
CA MET A 391 34.28 12.94 3.45
C MET A 391 35.63 13.63 3.18
N PRO A 392 36.65 13.43 4.04
CA PRO A 392 38.00 13.92 3.78
C PRO A 392 38.65 13.25 2.56
N GLU A 393 39.73 13.86 2.00
CA GLU A 393 40.45 13.28 0.85
C GLU A 393 41.12 11.93 1.17
N ALA A 394 41.55 11.70 2.41
CA ALA A 394 42.12 10.43 2.88
C ALA A 394 41.46 10.01 4.21
N PRO A 395 40.23 9.44 4.16
CA PRO A 395 39.46 9.15 5.35
C PRO A 395 40.00 7.92 6.09
N SER A 396 40.03 8.00 7.42
CA SER A 396 40.20 6.86 8.30
C SER A 396 38.90 5.99 8.34
N GLU A 397 39.00 4.73 8.74
CA GLU A 397 37.81 3.86 8.90
C GLU A 397 36.77 4.47 9.85
N ALA A 398 37.19 5.12 10.94
CA ALA A 398 36.31 5.78 11.88
C ALA A 398 35.57 6.98 11.26
N GLU A 399 36.21 7.76 10.41
CA GLU A 399 35.58 8.86 9.67
C GLU A 399 34.61 8.36 8.62
N ILE A 400 34.94 7.27 7.90
CA ILE A 400 34.02 6.62 6.94
C ILE A 400 32.74 6.19 7.68
N GLN A 401 32.87 5.57 8.84
CA GLN A 401 31.72 5.10 9.62
C GLN A 401 30.90 6.28 10.16
N MET A 402 31.56 7.32 10.70
CA MET A 402 30.89 8.50 11.23
C MET A 402 30.13 9.26 10.15
N VAL A 403 30.78 9.52 9.01
CA VAL A 403 30.14 10.20 7.87
C VAL A 403 29.01 9.36 7.29
N GLY A 404 29.16 8.03 7.23
CA GLY A 404 28.09 7.11 6.82
C GLY A 404 26.85 7.21 7.71
N GLN A 405 27.03 7.24 9.05
CA GLN A 405 25.93 7.41 9.99
C GLN A 405 25.26 8.79 9.85
N LEU A 406 26.04 9.87 9.71
CA LEU A 406 25.49 11.22 9.48
C LEU A 406 24.70 11.26 8.16
N ALA A 407 25.25 10.70 7.08
CA ALA A 407 24.57 10.62 5.79
C ALA A 407 23.23 9.86 5.88
N ALA A 408 23.19 8.74 6.60
CA ALA A 408 21.96 7.99 6.83
C ALA A 408 20.90 8.79 7.62
N ARG A 409 21.32 9.53 8.65
CA ARG A 409 20.42 10.39 9.44
C ARG A 409 19.83 11.53 8.61
N TRP A 410 20.66 12.25 7.84
CA TRP A 410 20.18 13.32 6.96
C TRP A 410 19.30 12.79 5.82
N SER A 411 19.62 11.61 5.31
CA SER A 411 18.81 10.89 4.32
C SER A 411 17.38 10.67 4.81
N ILE A 412 17.20 10.14 6.03
CA ILE A 412 15.86 9.98 6.63
C ILE A 412 15.20 11.34 6.83
N GLY A 413 15.93 12.34 7.34
CA GLY A 413 15.41 13.68 7.54
C GLY A 413 14.90 14.35 6.27
N SER A 414 15.44 13.98 5.10
CA SER A 414 14.98 14.52 3.82
C SER A 414 13.52 14.19 3.50
N ILE A 415 12.97 13.11 4.06
CA ILE A 415 11.56 12.72 3.90
C ILE A 415 10.61 13.80 4.45
N LEU A 416 11.05 14.59 5.44
CA LEU A 416 10.27 15.73 5.95
C LEU A 416 9.84 16.70 4.86
N ILE A 417 10.62 16.84 3.79
CA ILE A 417 10.31 17.70 2.66
C ILE A 417 9.03 17.22 1.96
N LEU A 418 8.86 15.91 1.82
CA LEU A 418 7.68 15.32 1.19
C LEU A 418 6.41 15.59 2.02
N PHE A 419 6.51 15.41 3.34
CA PHE A 419 5.40 15.73 4.25
C PHE A 419 5.05 17.21 4.27
N LEU A 420 6.05 18.09 4.25
CA LEU A 420 5.85 19.55 4.20
C LEU A 420 5.15 19.96 2.90
N ILE A 421 5.64 19.51 1.76
CA ILE A 421 5.03 19.83 0.45
C ILE A 421 3.60 19.28 0.40
N GLY A 422 3.41 18.00 0.73
CA GLY A 422 2.09 17.36 0.74
C GLY A 422 1.12 18.04 1.70
N GLY A 423 1.58 18.40 2.92
CA GLY A 423 0.79 19.13 3.91
C GLY A 423 0.39 20.54 3.43
N ILE A 424 1.34 21.32 2.87
CA ILE A 424 1.06 22.65 2.33
C ILE A 424 0.05 22.56 1.19
N MET A 425 0.21 21.62 0.26
CA MET A 425 -0.75 21.44 -0.84
C MET A 425 -2.12 21.04 -0.31
N LEU A 426 -2.20 20.12 0.66
CA LEU A 426 -3.44 19.71 1.30
C LEU A 426 -4.14 20.88 1.99
N TYR A 427 -3.40 21.84 2.55
CA TYR A 427 -3.99 23.04 3.17
C TYR A 427 -4.83 23.83 2.19
N PHE A 428 -4.40 23.96 0.94
CA PHE A 428 -5.09 24.69 -0.11
C PHE A 428 -6.21 23.92 -0.80
N VAL A 429 -6.43 22.64 -0.49
CA VAL A 429 -7.57 21.87 -0.99
C VAL A 429 -8.85 22.41 -0.35
N ASP A 430 -9.82 22.82 -1.15
CA ASP A 430 -11.13 23.32 -0.71
C ASP A 430 -12.17 22.21 -0.77
N ASP A 431 -12.65 21.78 0.40
CA ASP A 431 -13.57 20.65 0.54
C ASP A 431 -14.94 20.89 -0.12
N GLU A 432 -15.48 22.10 0.01
CA GLU A 432 -16.81 22.46 -0.53
C GLU A 432 -16.76 22.53 -2.05
N LYS A 433 -15.77 23.24 -2.56
CA LYS A 433 -15.55 23.35 -4.01
C LYS A 433 -15.29 22.00 -4.67
N GLY A 434 -14.52 21.12 -4.03
CA GLY A 434 -14.23 19.77 -4.56
C GLY A 434 -15.49 18.92 -4.68
N ARG A 435 -16.39 19.00 -3.70
CA ARG A 435 -17.70 18.31 -3.75
C ARG A 435 -18.63 18.88 -4.81
N GLU A 436 -18.64 20.20 -4.99
CA GLU A 436 -19.41 20.85 -6.07
C GLU A 436 -18.89 20.42 -7.44
N GLU A 437 -17.58 20.42 -7.65
CA GLU A 437 -16.94 19.94 -8.88
C GLU A 437 -17.33 18.47 -9.19
N ALA A 438 -17.34 17.59 -8.17
CA ALA A 438 -17.72 16.17 -8.32
C ALA A 438 -19.22 16.00 -8.66
N ARG A 439 -20.10 16.77 -8.02
CA ARG A 439 -21.56 16.76 -8.31
C ARG A 439 -21.86 17.24 -9.72
N TYR A 440 -21.24 18.34 -10.13
CA TYR A 440 -21.40 18.85 -11.50
C TYR A 440 -21.08 17.81 -12.57
N LEU A 441 -19.99 17.05 -12.38
CA LEU A 441 -19.63 15.97 -13.30
C LEU A 441 -20.57 14.75 -13.23
N ALA A 442 -21.20 14.51 -12.09
CA ALA A 442 -22.14 13.39 -11.96
C ALA A 442 -23.47 13.66 -12.67
N GLU A 443 -23.83 14.95 -12.87
CA GLU A 443 -25.07 15.39 -13.48
C GLU A 443 -24.96 15.62 -15.00
N HIS A 444 -23.75 15.79 -15.54
CA HIS A 444 -23.45 16.09 -16.94
C HIS A 444 -22.59 14.98 -17.58
#